data_4cf43698cd589b3e0dbc6502b18ef220
#
_entry.id   4cf43698cd589b3e0dbc6502b18ef220
#
_cell.length_a   1.000
_cell.length_b   1.000
_cell.length_c   1.000
_cell.angle_alpha   90.00
_cell.angle_beta   90.00
_cell.angle_gamma   90.00
#
_symmetry.space_group_name_H-M   'P 1'
#
loop_
_entity.id
_entity.type
_entity.pdbx_description
1 polymer ?
#
loop_
_entity_poly.entity_id
_entity_poly.type
_entity_poly.pdbx_seq_one_letter_code
_entity_poly.pdbx_strand_id
1 'polypeptide(L)'
;ISVDMALTRSCGAMCKFCYAMVQEPQERSAIRIKDALNLVDDFAEIGVKGVSLISDGESTLSPAYAPFIEHCASANIDVGNATNAWDWDKEKIERVLPHLTWVRFTVAAGSPGRYAEIMYKSKDDTHVFDNAMKNIKYAVELKKRLGLKVTLGIQMVLMPEFRDEIIPFAKLGVDLGVDYAVIKHCSDDTEGSLGVDYSKYEEMFDTLLDAESLSNETTKVIVKWSKIEEGNDCTYNAMY
;
A
#
# COMPACT_ATOMS: atom_id res chain seq x y z
N ILE A 1 -16.56 -14.79 0.87
CA ILE A 1 -15.15 -15.18 1.10
C ILE A 1 -14.27 -14.18 0.36
N SER A 2 -13.19 -13.72 1.00
CA SER A 2 -12.12 -12.93 0.37
C SER A 2 -10.79 -13.64 0.52
N VAL A 3 -9.86 -13.33 -0.38
CA VAL A 3 -8.51 -13.92 -0.41
C VAL A 3 -7.48 -12.81 -0.47
N ASP A 4 -6.45 -12.89 0.38
CA ASP A 4 -5.26 -12.05 0.28
C ASP A 4 -4.15 -12.87 -0.38
N MET A 5 -3.50 -12.32 -1.42
CA MET A 5 -2.47 -13.05 -2.15
C MET A 5 -1.42 -12.15 -2.78
N ALA A 6 -0.27 -12.75 -3.10
CA ALA A 6 0.78 -12.15 -3.91
C ALA A 6 0.86 -12.82 -5.29
N LEU A 7 1.11 -12.04 -6.32
CA LEU A 7 1.40 -12.56 -7.65
C LEU A 7 2.90 -12.78 -7.88
N THR A 8 3.74 -12.17 -7.05
CA THR A 8 5.19 -12.33 -7.06
C THR A 8 5.77 -11.92 -5.72
N ARG A 9 6.90 -12.51 -5.35
CA ARG A 9 7.72 -12.09 -4.21
C ARG A 9 8.82 -11.08 -4.57
N SER A 10 8.94 -10.72 -5.84
CA SER A 10 9.86 -9.69 -6.29
C SER A 10 9.38 -8.31 -5.87
N CYS A 11 10.28 -7.47 -5.38
CA CYS A 11 10.03 -6.08 -5.04
C CYS A 11 11.28 -5.25 -5.31
N GLY A 12 11.12 -4.06 -5.91
CA GLY A 12 12.22 -3.11 -6.11
C GLY A 12 12.52 -2.27 -4.87
N ALA A 13 11.58 -2.17 -3.92
CA ALA A 13 11.75 -1.42 -2.68
C ALA A 13 12.44 -2.24 -1.58
N MET A 14 13.03 -1.54 -0.62
CA MET A 14 13.71 -2.11 0.58
C MET A 14 13.21 -1.39 1.84
N CYS A 15 11.89 -1.27 1.98
CA CYS A 15 11.27 -0.48 3.06
C CYS A 15 11.76 -0.91 4.43
N LYS A 16 12.10 0.06 5.29
CA LYS A 16 12.58 -0.19 6.65
C LYS A 16 11.56 -0.92 7.53
N PHE A 17 10.27 -0.71 7.24
CA PHE A 17 9.14 -1.33 7.93
C PHE A 17 8.63 -2.62 7.24
N CYS A 18 9.37 -3.15 6.27
CA CYS A 18 8.88 -4.27 5.48
C CYS A 18 9.13 -5.59 6.21
N TYR A 19 8.05 -6.24 6.59
CA TYR A 19 8.09 -7.54 7.24
C TYR A 19 8.76 -8.62 6.38
N ALA A 20 8.56 -8.59 5.06
CA ALA A 20 9.19 -9.53 4.14
C ALA A 20 10.73 -9.40 4.08
N MET A 21 11.29 -8.26 4.52
CA MET A 21 12.73 -8.04 4.55
C MET A 21 13.43 -8.68 5.75
N VAL A 22 12.69 -9.03 6.80
CA VAL A 22 13.22 -9.70 8.02
C VAL A 22 12.99 -11.20 8.00
N GLN A 23 12.18 -11.70 7.06
CA GLN A 23 12.03 -13.13 6.84
C GLN A 23 13.26 -13.72 6.14
N GLU A 24 13.49 -15.02 6.32
CA GLU A 24 14.55 -15.72 5.60
C GLU A 24 14.43 -15.50 4.08
N PRO A 25 15.56 -15.35 3.37
CA PRO A 25 15.54 -15.18 1.93
C PRO A 25 14.84 -16.35 1.25
N GLN A 26 13.68 -16.09 0.71
CA GLN A 26 12.95 -17.07 -0.09
C GLN A 26 13.17 -16.76 -1.58
N GLU A 27 13.02 -17.78 -2.42
CA GLU A 27 13.10 -17.58 -3.86
C GLU A 27 12.14 -16.49 -4.32
N ARG A 28 12.64 -15.54 -5.09
CA ARG A 28 11.83 -14.49 -5.75
C ARG A 28 11.06 -15.11 -6.90
N SER A 29 10.01 -15.82 -6.57
CA SER A 29 9.14 -16.47 -7.55
C SER A 29 7.98 -15.58 -7.96
N ALA A 30 7.43 -15.85 -9.13
CA ALA A 30 6.19 -15.27 -9.61
C ALA A 30 5.28 -16.38 -10.11
N ILE A 31 3.97 -16.22 -9.90
CA ILE A 31 2.97 -17.13 -10.45
C ILE A 31 2.95 -17.00 -11.98
N ARG A 32 2.86 -18.12 -12.69
CA ARG A 32 2.71 -18.08 -14.15
C ARG A 32 1.32 -17.58 -14.53
N ILE A 33 1.21 -16.84 -15.62
CA ILE A 33 -0.07 -16.27 -16.08
C ILE A 33 -1.16 -17.36 -16.13
N LYS A 34 -0.89 -18.52 -16.73
CA LYS A 34 -1.86 -19.60 -16.83
C LYS A 34 -2.37 -20.07 -15.47
N ASP A 35 -1.47 -20.23 -14.49
CA ASP A 35 -1.85 -20.71 -13.18
C ASP A 35 -2.64 -19.65 -12.40
N ALA A 36 -2.30 -18.37 -12.59
CA ALA A 36 -3.04 -17.25 -12.02
C ALA A 36 -4.49 -17.17 -12.55
N LEU A 37 -4.68 -17.41 -13.86
CA LEU A 37 -6.01 -17.41 -14.46
C LEU A 37 -6.83 -18.63 -14.02
N ASN A 38 -6.23 -19.83 -13.99
CA ASN A 38 -6.91 -21.02 -13.46
C ASN A 38 -7.35 -20.82 -12.01
N LEU A 39 -6.52 -20.15 -11.19
CA LEU A 39 -6.87 -19.84 -9.82
C LEU A 39 -8.09 -18.92 -9.70
N VAL A 40 -8.27 -17.96 -10.63
CA VAL A 40 -9.49 -17.14 -10.68
C VAL A 40 -10.72 -17.99 -10.99
N ASP A 41 -10.61 -18.96 -11.89
CA ASP A 41 -11.71 -19.89 -12.20
C ASP A 41 -12.09 -20.72 -10.96
N ASP A 42 -11.09 -21.25 -10.22
CA ASP A 42 -11.31 -21.95 -8.95
C ASP A 42 -11.96 -21.04 -7.91
N PHE A 43 -11.52 -19.78 -7.79
CA PHE A 43 -12.13 -18.78 -6.91
C PHE A 43 -13.60 -18.53 -7.24
N ALA A 44 -13.93 -18.42 -8.50
CA ALA A 44 -15.32 -18.23 -8.96
C ALA A 44 -16.18 -19.44 -8.58
N GLU A 45 -15.66 -20.66 -8.79
CA GLU A 45 -16.36 -21.91 -8.47
C GLU A 45 -16.68 -22.04 -6.97
N ILE A 46 -15.71 -21.70 -6.08
CA ILE A 46 -15.90 -21.77 -4.63
C ILE A 46 -16.58 -20.55 -4.01
N GLY A 47 -16.96 -19.56 -4.84
CA GLY A 47 -17.74 -18.39 -4.42
C GLY A 47 -16.95 -17.28 -3.74
N VAL A 48 -15.65 -17.11 -4.07
CA VAL A 48 -14.86 -15.94 -3.67
C VAL A 48 -15.47 -14.68 -4.28
N LYS A 49 -15.56 -13.61 -3.48
CA LYS A 49 -16.15 -12.33 -3.89
C LYS A 49 -15.14 -11.19 -4.00
N GLY A 50 -13.99 -11.34 -3.39
CA GLY A 50 -12.94 -10.34 -3.44
C GLY A 50 -11.55 -10.93 -3.29
N VAL A 51 -10.59 -10.31 -3.97
CA VAL A 51 -9.17 -10.63 -3.85
C VAL A 51 -8.42 -9.35 -3.51
N SER A 52 -7.57 -9.41 -2.50
CA SER A 52 -6.65 -8.32 -2.17
C SER A 52 -5.23 -8.71 -2.62
N LEU A 53 -4.66 -7.95 -3.52
CA LEU A 53 -3.25 -8.09 -3.89
C LEU A 53 -2.41 -7.33 -2.87
N ILE A 54 -2.29 -7.91 -1.66
CA ILE A 54 -1.54 -7.38 -0.52
C ILE A 54 -0.69 -8.51 0.03
N SER A 55 0.60 -8.48 -0.17
CA SER A 55 1.45 -9.52 0.40
C SER A 55 2.92 -9.15 0.23
N ASP A 56 3.79 -10.14 0.39
CA ASP A 56 5.21 -10.05 0.11
C ASP A 56 5.43 -9.67 -1.36
N GLY A 57 6.34 -8.75 -1.61
CA GLY A 57 6.64 -8.33 -2.96
C GLY A 57 5.74 -7.21 -3.51
N GLU A 58 5.92 -6.94 -4.80
CA GLU A 58 5.19 -5.90 -5.54
C GLU A 58 4.44 -6.54 -6.72
N SER A 59 3.14 -6.72 -6.57
CA SER A 59 2.31 -7.44 -7.56
C SER A 59 2.35 -6.82 -8.95
N THR A 60 2.61 -5.52 -9.08
CA THR A 60 2.71 -4.82 -10.37
C THR A 60 3.89 -5.26 -11.23
N LEU A 61 4.89 -5.94 -10.61
CA LEU A 61 6.03 -6.54 -11.31
C LEU A 61 5.69 -7.90 -11.95
N SER A 62 4.59 -8.53 -11.56
CA SER A 62 4.22 -9.83 -12.12
C SER A 62 3.66 -9.71 -13.53
N PRO A 63 4.11 -10.53 -14.49
CA PRO A 63 3.47 -10.61 -15.81
C PRO A 63 1.99 -11.01 -15.75
N ALA A 64 1.57 -11.67 -14.66
CA ALA A 64 0.19 -12.06 -14.45
C ALA A 64 -0.69 -10.92 -13.92
N TYR A 65 -0.13 -9.78 -13.50
CA TYR A 65 -0.86 -8.71 -12.80
C TYR A 65 -2.10 -8.23 -13.55
N ALA A 66 -1.93 -7.68 -14.73
CA ALA A 66 -3.07 -7.15 -15.47
C ALA A 66 -4.02 -8.28 -15.99
N PRO A 67 -3.53 -9.40 -16.56
CA PRO A 67 -4.40 -10.51 -16.93
C PRO A 67 -5.23 -11.07 -15.77
N PHE A 68 -4.66 -11.18 -14.57
CA PHE A 68 -5.36 -11.64 -13.37
C PHE A 68 -6.52 -10.72 -12.99
N ILE A 69 -6.25 -9.39 -12.92
CA ILE A 69 -7.26 -8.39 -12.57
C ILE A 69 -8.41 -8.38 -13.57
N GLU A 70 -8.10 -8.42 -14.87
CA GLU A 70 -9.11 -8.46 -15.94
C GLU A 70 -9.95 -9.74 -15.85
N HIS A 71 -9.33 -10.87 -15.53
CA HIS A 71 -10.05 -12.15 -15.39
C HIS A 71 -10.95 -12.15 -14.15
N CYS A 72 -10.47 -11.64 -13.00
CA CYS A 72 -11.29 -11.41 -11.81
C CYS A 72 -12.53 -10.57 -12.13
N ALA A 73 -12.35 -9.45 -12.84
CA ALA A 73 -13.43 -8.57 -13.23
C ALA A 73 -14.47 -9.30 -14.12
N SER A 74 -14.01 -10.13 -15.06
CA SER A 74 -14.91 -10.95 -15.92
C SER A 74 -15.67 -12.01 -15.12
N ALA A 75 -15.11 -12.49 -14.00
CA ALA A 75 -15.71 -13.44 -13.08
C ALA A 75 -16.57 -12.79 -11.98
N ASN A 76 -16.76 -11.45 -12.00
CA ASN A 76 -17.42 -10.67 -10.96
C ASN A 76 -16.78 -10.84 -9.57
N ILE A 77 -15.47 -10.87 -9.53
CA ILE A 77 -14.66 -10.88 -8.30
C ILE A 77 -14.03 -9.49 -8.16
N ASP A 78 -14.30 -8.82 -7.05
CA ASP A 78 -13.71 -7.54 -6.72
C ASP A 78 -12.21 -7.66 -6.46
N VAL A 79 -11.41 -6.71 -6.95
CA VAL A 79 -9.97 -6.71 -6.71
C VAL A 79 -9.53 -5.41 -6.05
N GLY A 80 -8.81 -5.55 -4.94
CA GLY A 80 -8.06 -4.48 -4.30
C GLY A 80 -6.56 -4.66 -4.52
N ASN A 81 -5.82 -3.56 -4.63
CA ASN A 81 -4.37 -3.60 -4.84
C ASN A 81 -3.62 -2.69 -3.87
N ALA A 82 -2.55 -3.21 -3.26
CA ALA A 82 -1.56 -2.41 -2.56
C ALA A 82 -0.26 -2.40 -3.37
N THR A 83 0.34 -1.21 -3.55
CA THR A 83 1.53 -1.04 -4.38
C THR A 83 2.41 0.10 -3.86
N ASN A 84 3.70 0.04 -4.12
CA ASN A 84 4.61 1.16 -3.91
C ASN A 84 4.49 2.27 -4.98
N ALA A 85 3.67 2.06 -5.99
CA ALA A 85 3.40 2.94 -7.14
C ALA A 85 4.60 3.18 -8.08
N TRP A 86 5.79 2.78 -7.72
CA TRP A 86 6.98 3.11 -8.51
C TRP A 86 6.99 2.39 -9.86
N ASP A 87 6.65 1.09 -9.89
CA ASP A 87 6.62 0.27 -11.09
C ASP A 87 5.24 0.23 -11.78
N TRP A 88 4.30 1.03 -11.28
CA TRP A 88 2.94 1.07 -11.80
C TRP A 88 2.80 2.18 -12.85
N ASP A 89 3.34 1.93 -14.03
CA ASP A 89 3.38 2.88 -15.13
C ASP A 89 1.99 3.18 -15.73
N LYS A 90 1.97 4.20 -16.60
CA LYS A 90 0.75 4.69 -17.24
C LYS A 90 -0.04 3.58 -17.96
N GLU A 91 0.65 2.69 -18.68
CA GLU A 91 0.00 1.63 -19.45
C GLU A 91 -0.71 0.64 -18.52
N LYS A 92 -0.03 0.21 -17.46
CA LYS A 92 -0.63 -0.64 -16.43
C LYS A 92 -1.80 0.05 -15.73
N ILE A 93 -1.65 1.34 -15.37
CA ILE A 93 -2.72 2.11 -14.72
C ILE A 93 -3.96 2.17 -15.61
N GLU A 94 -3.82 2.56 -16.88
CA GLU A 94 -4.93 2.67 -17.83
C GLU A 94 -5.66 1.33 -18.02
N ARG A 95 -4.90 0.23 -18.02
CA ARG A 95 -5.42 -1.10 -18.23
C ARG A 95 -6.21 -1.64 -17.04
N VAL A 96 -5.71 -1.45 -15.82
CA VAL A 96 -6.28 -2.14 -14.65
C VAL A 96 -7.16 -1.28 -13.76
N LEU A 97 -6.94 0.05 -13.71
CA LEU A 97 -7.68 0.92 -12.81
C LEU A 97 -9.21 0.82 -12.95
N PRO A 98 -9.78 0.67 -14.15
CA PRO A 98 -11.23 0.50 -14.32
C PRO A 98 -11.81 -0.77 -13.68
N HIS A 99 -10.96 -1.75 -13.37
CA HIS A 99 -11.34 -3.06 -12.84
C HIS A 99 -11.07 -3.19 -11.34
N LEU A 100 -10.48 -2.16 -10.71
CA LEU A 100 -10.14 -2.18 -9.29
C LEU A 100 -11.21 -1.53 -8.43
N THR A 101 -11.48 -2.12 -7.27
CA THR A 101 -12.36 -1.56 -6.25
C THR A 101 -11.64 -0.54 -5.39
N TRP A 102 -10.37 -0.82 -5.05
CA TRP A 102 -9.53 0.12 -4.33
C TRP A 102 -8.04 -0.08 -4.69
N VAL A 103 -7.29 1.02 -4.56
CA VAL A 103 -5.83 1.01 -4.62
C VAL A 103 -5.27 1.74 -3.40
N ARG A 104 -4.34 1.10 -2.72
CA ARG A 104 -3.60 1.68 -1.60
C ARG A 104 -2.13 1.81 -1.95
N PHE A 105 -1.68 3.03 -2.07
CA PHE A 105 -0.27 3.31 -2.33
C PHE A 105 0.50 3.38 -1.02
N THR A 106 1.57 2.60 -0.90
CA THR A 106 2.48 2.67 0.25
C THR A 106 3.42 3.85 0.06
N VAL A 107 3.23 4.88 0.88
CA VAL A 107 4.00 6.12 0.86
C VAL A 107 4.45 6.42 2.28
N ALA A 108 5.73 6.23 2.57
CA ALA A 108 6.23 6.30 3.94
C ALA A 108 6.60 7.71 4.41
N ALA A 109 6.67 8.69 3.50
CA ALA A 109 7.07 10.07 3.79
C ALA A 109 6.50 11.04 2.77
N GLY A 110 6.33 12.29 3.19
CA GLY A 110 5.89 13.39 2.32
C GLY A 110 7.05 14.14 1.66
N SER A 111 8.28 13.90 2.08
CA SER A 111 9.48 14.52 1.52
C SER A 111 10.32 13.55 0.70
N PRO A 112 10.90 13.99 -0.45
CA PRO A 112 11.60 13.09 -1.37
C PRO A 112 12.78 12.34 -0.74
N GLY A 113 13.65 13.04 -0.01
CA GLY A 113 14.83 12.44 0.62
C GLY A 113 14.48 11.42 1.71
N ARG A 114 13.47 11.73 2.55
CA ARG A 114 13.00 10.79 3.58
C ARG A 114 12.27 9.60 2.97
N TYR A 115 11.47 9.83 1.92
CA TYR A 115 10.85 8.73 1.18
C TYR A 115 11.89 7.76 0.63
N ALA A 116 12.92 8.28 -0.05
CA ALA A 116 13.99 7.47 -0.61
C ALA A 116 14.79 6.74 0.48
N GLU A 117 15.07 7.38 1.61
CA GLU A 117 15.73 6.76 2.76
C GLU A 117 14.91 5.61 3.36
N ILE A 118 13.59 5.82 3.56
CA ILE A 118 12.72 4.85 4.24
C ILE A 118 12.36 3.70 3.31
N MET A 119 12.03 4.01 2.06
CA MET A 119 11.54 3.01 1.10
C MET A 119 12.65 2.31 0.31
N TYR A 120 13.80 2.96 0.12
CA TYR A 120 14.87 2.47 -0.77
C TYR A 120 16.26 2.46 -0.13
N LYS A 121 16.39 2.85 1.15
CA LYS A 121 17.65 2.95 1.90
C LYS A 121 18.71 3.87 1.23
N SER A 122 18.27 4.87 0.47
CA SER A 122 19.11 5.83 -0.24
C SER A 122 18.53 7.24 -0.14
N LYS A 123 19.23 8.18 0.51
CA LYS A 123 18.76 9.56 0.65
C LYS A 123 18.86 10.38 -0.64
N ASP A 124 19.79 10.01 -1.50
CA ASP A 124 20.14 10.78 -2.71
C ASP A 124 19.29 10.37 -3.91
N ASP A 125 18.59 9.26 -3.82
CA ASP A 125 17.84 8.67 -4.92
C ASP A 125 16.38 9.16 -4.96
N THR A 126 16.21 10.48 -5.03
CA THR A 126 14.88 11.11 -4.93
C THR A 126 13.98 10.87 -6.15
N HIS A 127 14.52 10.40 -7.28
CA HIS A 127 13.74 10.09 -8.47
C HIS A 127 12.66 9.01 -8.22
N VAL A 128 12.88 8.13 -7.23
CA VAL A 128 11.89 7.10 -6.85
C VAL A 128 10.63 7.73 -6.28
N PHE A 129 10.76 8.84 -5.53
CA PHE A 129 9.62 9.63 -5.05
C PHE A 129 8.89 10.29 -6.22
N ASP A 130 9.61 11.00 -7.07
CA ASP A 130 9.02 11.72 -8.20
C ASP A 130 8.24 10.77 -9.12
N ASN A 131 8.79 9.59 -9.39
CA ASN A 131 8.14 8.60 -10.22
C ASN A 131 6.87 8.03 -9.57
N ALA A 132 6.93 7.67 -8.28
CA ALA A 132 5.76 7.22 -7.55
C ALA A 132 4.66 8.29 -7.51
N MET A 133 5.01 9.56 -7.20
CA MET A 133 4.06 10.68 -7.18
C MET A 133 3.45 10.95 -8.54
N LYS A 134 4.24 10.86 -9.62
CA LYS A 134 3.75 10.97 -11.00
C LYS A 134 2.68 9.91 -11.31
N ASN A 135 2.93 8.66 -10.94
CA ASN A 135 2.02 7.56 -11.19
C ASN A 135 0.73 7.68 -10.36
N ILE A 136 0.83 8.08 -9.07
CA ILE A 136 -0.33 8.32 -8.21
C ILE A 136 -1.19 9.47 -8.76
N LYS A 137 -0.57 10.60 -9.12
CA LYS A 137 -1.28 11.73 -9.74
C LYS A 137 -2.02 11.30 -11.01
N TYR A 138 -1.34 10.51 -11.86
CA TYR A 138 -1.96 10.01 -13.07
C TYR A 138 -3.18 9.11 -12.78
N ALA A 139 -3.11 8.24 -11.78
CA ALA A 139 -4.25 7.41 -11.38
C ALA A 139 -5.43 8.25 -10.87
N VAL A 140 -5.17 9.30 -10.07
CA VAL A 140 -6.19 10.24 -9.58
C VAL A 140 -6.84 11.01 -10.74
N GLU A 141 -6.04 11.50 -11.69
CA GLU A 141 -6.53 12.18 -12.88
C GLU A 141 -7.37 11.27 -13.77
N LEU A 142 -6.91 10.03 -13.98
CA LEU A 142 -7.63 9.03 -14.76
C LEU A 142 -8.98 8.68 -14.12
N LYS A 143 -8.99 8.46 -12.79
CA LYS A 143 -10.23 8.24 -12.04
C LYS A 143 -11.23 9.35 -12.28
N LYS A 144 -10.80 10.62 -12.14
CA LYS A 144 -11.66 11.79 -12.35
C LYS A 144 -12.15 11.89 -13.80
N ARG A 145 -11.25 11.73 -14.77
CA ARG A 145 -11.54 11.82 -16.20
C ARG A 145 -12.56 10.79 -16.69
N LEU A 146 -12.47 9.57 -16.18
CA LEU A 146 -13.34 8.46 -16.57
C LEU A 146 -14.53 8.25 -15.61
N GLY A 147 -14.65 9.02 -14.53
CA GLY A 147 -15.70 8.86 -13.52
C GLY A 147 -15.67 7.51 -12.81
N LEU A 148 -14.48 6.95 -12.58
CA LEU A 148 -14.32 5.63 -11.96
C LEU A 148 -14.69 5.68 -10.47
N LYS A 149 -15.24 4.56 -9.96
CA LYS A 149 -15.64 4.41 -8.55
C LYS A 149 -14.54 3.86 -7.65
N VAL A 150 -13.38 3.52 -8.22
CA VAL A 150 -12.24 3.00 -7.46
C VAL A 150 -11.85 3.95 -6.32
N THR A 151 -11.60 3.42 -5.13
CA THR A 151 -11.09 4.21 -4.00
C THR A 151 -9.57 4.24 -4.06
N LEU A 152 -8.98 5.45 -4.06
CA LEU A 152 -7.53 5.65 -4.11
C LEU A 152 -7.05 6.25 -2.79
N GLY A 153 -6.08 5.61 -2.14
CA GLY A 153 -5.52 6.12 -0.91
C GLY A 153 -4.02 5.92 -0.79
N ILE A 154 -3.38 6.80 -0.01
CA ILE A 154 -1.99 6.59 0.41
C ILE A 154 -1.93 6.07 1.85
N GLN A 155 -0.93 5.25 2.15
CA GLN A 155 -0.70 4.73 3.50
C GLN A 155 0.73 4.94 3.96
N MET A 156 0.86 5.50 5.15
CA MET A 156 2.09 5.53 5.91
C MET A 156 2.08 4.39 6.94
N VAL A 157 3.12 3.57 6.93
CA VAL A 157 3.45 2.66 8.04
C VAL A 157 4.42 3.43 8.93
N LEU A 158 3.89 3.97 10.02
CA LEU A 158 4.62 4.83 10.93
C LEU A 158 5.48 3.99 11.88
N MET A 159 6.78 4.24 11.86
CA MET A 159 7.70 3.87 12.94
C MET A 159 8.09 5.14 13.70
N PRO A 160 8.45 5.06 14.99
CA PRO A 160 8.76 6.26 15.80
C PRO A 160 9.84 7.16 15.19
N GLU A 161 10.80 6.60 14.48
CA GLU A 161 11.88 7.33 13.80
C GLU A 161 11.41 8.09 12.54
N PHE A 162 10.15 7.92 12.11
CA PHE A 162 9.57 8.63 10.96
C PHE A 162 8.57 9.70 11.38
N ARG A 163 8.50 10.04 12.67
CA ARG A 163 7.53 11.03 13.20
C ARG A 163 7.61 12.40 12.54
N ASP A 164 8.79 12.78 12.04
CA ASP A 164 9.02 14.01 11.29
C ASP A 164 8.23 14.07 9.98
N GLU A 165 7.78 12.92 9.46
CA GLU A 165 7.04 12.81 8.20
C GLU A 165 5.51 12.73 8.37
N ILE A 166 4.97 12.75 9.58
CA ILE A 166 3.52 12.67 9.84
C ILE A 166 2.77 13.81 9.13
N ILE A 167 3.15 15.05 9.40
CA ILE A 167 2.52 16.23 8.79
C ILE A 167 2.85 16.36 7.29
N PRO A 168 4.12 16.19 6.84
CA PRO A 168 4.43 16.16 5.41
C PRO A 168 3.61 15.12 4.61
N PHE A 169 3.45 13.91 5.16
CA PHE A 169 2.63 12.86 4.55
C PHE A 169 1.15 13.24 4.44
N ALA A 170 0.56 13.78 5.51
CA ALA A 170 -0.83 14.21 5.51
C ALA A 170 -1.09 15.31 4.46
N LYS A 171 -0.21 16.31 4.39
CA LYS A 171 -0.24 17.36 3.35
C LYS A 171 -0.11 16.78 1.94
N LEU A 172 0.82 15.85 1.75
CA LEU A 172 1.00 15.18 0.47
C LEU A 172 -0.29 14.48 0.01
N GLY A 173 -1.01 13.79 0.90
CA GLY A 173 -2.28 13.16 0.58
C GLY A 173 -3.33 14.16 0.08
N VAL A 174 -3.43 15.29 0.77
CA VAL A 174 -4.32 16.40 0.39
C VAL A 174 -3.93 16.99 -0.99
N ASP A 175 -2.63 17.21 -1.22
CA ASP A 175 -2.11 17.78 -2.46
C ASP A 175 -2.28 16.84 -3.66
N LEU A 176 -2.18 15.54 -3.44
CA LEU A 176 -2.45 14.51 -4.45
C LEU A 176 -3.94 14.39 -4.79
N GLY A 177 -4.82 14.79 -3.87
CA GLY A 177 -6.27 14.68 -4.01
C GLY A 177 -6.77 13.24 -4.05
N VAL A 178 -6.12 12.35 -3.29
CA VAL A 178 -6.58 10.97 -3.06
C VAL A 178 -7.80 10.94 -2.15
N ASP A 179 -8.58 9.86 -2.14
CA ASP A 179 -9.77 9.77 -1.29
C ASP A 179 -9.40 9.71 0.20
N TYR A 180 -8.27 9.06 0.54
CA TYR A 180 -7.78 9.02 1.92
C TYR A 180 -6.25 8.95 2.03
N ALA A 181 -5.74 9.48 3.13
CA ALA A 181 -4.35 9.32 3.57
C ALA A 181 -4.38 8.67 4.96
N VAL A 182 -3.95 7.42 5.08
CA VAL A 182 -4.02 6.68 6.34
C VAL A 182 -2.65 6.53 6.98
N ILE A 183 -2.59 6.82 8.28
CA ILE A 183 -1.41 6.61 9.13
C ILE A 183 -1.74 5.47 10.07
N LYS A 184 -0.93 4.42 10.05
CA LYS A 184 -1.01 3.32 11.01
C LYS A 184 0.37 3.04 11.59
N HIS A 185 0.44 2.56 12.84
CA HIS A 185 1.71 2.11 13.38
C HIS A 185 2.27 0.91 12.60
N CYS A 186 3.59 0.74 12.68
CA CYS A 186 4.24 -0.46 12.21
C CYS A 186 3.90 -1.62 13.16
N SER A 187 3.44 -2.74 12.63
CA SER A 187 3.31 -3.97 13.40
C SER A 187 4.62 -4.76 13.28
N ASP A 188 5.18 -5.12 14.41
CA ASP A 188 6.36 -5.99 14.47
C ASP A 188 5.92 -7.44 14.72
N ASP A 189 6.82 -8.38 14.53
CA ASP A 189 6.58 -9.76 14.92
C ASP A 189 6.76 -9.96 16.44
N THR A 190 6.47 -11.16 16.93
CA THR A 190 6.60 -11.52 18.36
C THR A 190 8.05 -11.50 18.85
N GLU A 191 9.01 -11.54 17.94
CA GLU A 191 10.45 -11.52 18.23
C GLU A 191 11.02 -10.11 18.20
N GLY A 192 10.26 -9.11 17.73
CA GLY A 192 10.70 -7.73 17.62
C GLY A 192 11.72 -7.51 16.50
N SER A 193 11.59 -8.24 15.39
CA SER A 193 12.57 -8.25 14.29
C SER A 193 12.75 -6.90 13.59
N LEU A 194 11.75 -6.02 13.63
CA LEU A 194 11.83 -4.65 13.11
C LEU A 194 12.30 -3.65 14.16
N GLY A 195 12.34 -4.03 15.46
CA GLY A 195 12.80 -3.20 16.56
C GLY A 195 11.89 -2.01 16.87
N VAL A 196 10.58 -2.15 16.72
CA VAL A 196 9.61 -1.06 16.94
C VAL A 196 9.45 -0.78 18.43
N ASP A 197 9.78 0.44 18.85
CA ASP A 197 9.56 0.90 20.22
C ASP A 197 8.15 1.51 20.35
N TYR A 198 7.20 0.69 20.77
CA TYR A 198 5.78 1.10 20.87
C TYR A 198 5.54 2.17 21.93
N SER A 199 6.39 2.30 22.97
CA SER A 199 6.23 3.31 24.01
C SER A 199 6.34 4.74 23.49
N LYS A 200 6.97 4.92 22.33
CA LYS A 200 7.17 6.24 21.70
C LYS A 200 5.98 6.76 20.92
N TYR A 201 4.94 5.94 20.69
CA TYR A 201 3.79 6.41 19.92
C TYR A 201 2.98 7.48 20.67
N GLU A 202 2.92 7.40 22.00
CA GLU A 202 2.22 8.42 22.82
C GLU A 202 2.81 9.82 22.63
N GLU A 203 4.13 9.94 22.41
CA GLU A 203 4.81 11.22 22.14
C GLU A 203 4.33 11.91 20.86
N MET A 204 3.62 11.18 19.99
CA MET A 204 3.19 11.66 18.66
C MET A 204 1.69 11.99 18.60
N PHE A 205 0.93 11.80 19.68
CA PHE A 205 -0.52 11.94 19.66
C PHE A 205 -0.98 13.31 19.17
N ASP A 206 -0.41 14.38 19.69
CA ASP A 206 -0.76 15.74 19.25
C ASP A 206 -0.47 15.96 17.76
N THR A 207 0.68 15.47 17.28
CA THR A 207 1.05 15.57 15.85
C THR A 207 0.11 14.75 14.98
N LEU A 208 -0.37 13.61 15.47
CA LEU A 208 -1.33 12.76 14.75
C LEU A 208 -2.71 13.42 14.68
N LEU A 209 -3.16 14.07 15.76
CA LEU A 209 -4.40 14.87 15.77
C LEU A 209 -4.29 16.06 14.80
N ASP A 210 -3.15 16.75 14.78
CA ASP A 210 -2.90 17.83 13.83
C ASP A 210 -2.95 17.31 12.39
N ALA A 211 -2.40 16.13 12.14
CA ALA A 211 -2.48 15.51 10.80
C ALA A 211 -3.93 15.21 10.38
N GLU A 212 -4.76 14.65 11.26
CA GLU A 212 -6.19 14.41 10.95
C GLU A 212 -6.95 15.71 10.67
N SER A 213 -6.58 16.81 11.34
CA SER A 213 -7.18 18.13 11.13
C SER A 213 -6.97 18.69 9.71
N LEU A 214 -5.98 18.17 8.96
CA LEU A 214 -5.73 18.55 7.56
C LEU A 214 -6.73 17.93 6.57
N SER A 215 -7.64 17.07 7.03
CA SER A 215 -8.71 16.53 6.19
C SER A 215 -9.51 17.64 5.52
N ASN A 216 -9.91 17.42 4.26
CA ASN A 216 -10.77 18.32 3.51
C ASN A 216 -11.93 17.55 2.85
N GLU A 217 -12.68 18.20 1.96
CA GLU A 217 -13.82 17.60 1.28
C GLU A 217 -13.44 16.44 0.36
N THR A 218 -12.22 16.46 -0.21
CA THR A 218 -11.73 15.45 -1.15
C THR A 218 -10.99 14.33 -0.44
N THR A 219 -10.10 14.68 0.51
CA THR A 219 -9.17 13.74 1.14
C THR A 219 -9.43 13.64 2.64
N LYS A 220 -9.65 12.42 3.12
CA LYS A 220 -9.69 12.12 4.55
C LYS A 220 -8.30 11.69 5.04
N VAL A 221 -7.73 12.43 5.98
CA VAL A 221 -6.58 11.96 6.76
C VAL A 221 -7.09 11.13 7.93
N ILE A 222 -6.62 9.91 8.06
CA ILE A 222 -7.13 8.91 9.01
C ILE A 222 -5.97 8.35 9.82
N VAL A 223 -6.02 8.50 11.13
CA VAL A 223 -5.13 7.80 12.04
C VAL A 223 -5.80 6.52 12.54
N LYS A 224 -5.09 5.41 12.51
CA LYS A 224 -5.58 4.13 13.04
C LYS A 224 -5.33 4.07 14.55
N TRP A 225 -6.11 4.86 15.31
CA TRP A 225 -5.97 5.05 16.76
C TRP A 225 -5.99 3.74 17.54
N SER A 226 -6.91 2.82 17.24
CA SER A 226 -6.96 1.51 17.90
C SER A 226 -5.64 0.73 17.78
N LYS A 227 -4.92 0.94 16.69
CA LYS A 227 -3.61 0.33 16.48
C LYS A 227 -2.49 1.05 17.24
N ILE A 228 -2.64 2.34 17.51
CA ILE A 228 -1.64 3.18 18.17
C ILE A 228 -1.81 3.12 19.68
N GLU A 229 -3.06 3.11 20.19
CA GLU A 229 -3.39 3.10 21.61
C GLU A 229 -3.24 1.73 22.27
N GLU A 230 -3.59 0.65 21.54
CA GLU A 230 -3.56 -0.72 22.07
C GLU A 230 -2.14 -1.28 22.23
N GLY A 231 -1.13 -0.57 21.72
CA GLY A 231 0.26 -1.01 21.83
C GLY A 231 0.51 -2.35 21.17
N ASN A 232 1.38 -3.15 21.75
CA ASN A 232 1.91 -4.38 21.17
C ASN A 232 1.05 -5.63 21.38
N ASP A 233 -0.18 -5.50 21.86
CA ASP A 233 -1.13 -6.63 21.87
C ASP A 233 -1.64 -6.99 20.46
N CYS A 234 -0.95 -6.48 19.46
CA CYS A 234 -1.17 -6.85 18.07
C CYS A 234 -0.70 -8.27 17.84
N THR A 235 -1.45 -9.20 18.38
CA THR A 235 -1.38 -10.57 17.93
C THR A 235 -1.69 -10.63 16.43
N TYR A 236 -1.21 -11.64 15.77
CA TYR A 236 -1.38 -11.94 14.34
C TYR A 236 -2.79 -11.67 13.76
N ASN A 237 -3.81 -11.65 14.61
CA ASN A 237 -5.20 -11.32 14.25
C ASN A 237 -5.43 -9.87 13.80
N ALA A 238 -4.46 -9.00 13.92
CA ALA A 238 -4.56 -7.60 13.49
C ALA A 238 -4.19 -7.38 12.01
N MET A 239 -3.90 -8.43 11.27
CA MET A 239 -3.61 -8.34 9.83
C MET A 239 -4.88 -8.45 8.96
N TYR A 240 -6.04 -8.66 9.55
CA TYR A 240 -7.30 -8.81 8.83
C TYR A 240 -8.29 -7.70 9.14
#